data_5340f2cfe998746ddc750e0e2abda6d3
#
_entry.id   5340f2cfe998746ddc750e0e2abda6d3
#
_cell.length_a   1.000
_cell.length_b   1.000
_cell.length_c   1.000
_cell.angle_alpha   90.00
_cell.angle_beta   90.00
_cell.angle_gamma   90.00
#
_symmetry.space_group_name_H-M   'P 1'
#
loop_
_entity.id
_entity.type
_entity.pdbx_description
1 polymer ?
#
loop_
_entity_poly.entity_id
_entity_poly.type
_entity_poly.pdbx_seq_one_letter_code
_entity_poly.pdbx_strand_id
1 'polypeptide(L)'
;MDTFRVAGVLAAAALTARLGEAQTPAPQPTPGINPTQEIARETPEGPAIVAGPTEIRIGGYVGVTGVFRSTADGGGIGSNFATIPFSDTADGNLSEFRLSAQASRLSIRVNAAPAPDRATLAGYFEMDFNGTVPGNVGVTSNSAGFRLRNAFGEAQYRGRFIVAAGQAYTLMTPPKGQLSIWPSDYDLTYAVDVNYVAGMVWGRVPQVRFTYRPSTSFNWALSVENPEQQIGSGVVTLPSCCASDLTGQYNTGSNGLDVANFMPDIVSRVAFNQGKLLHIDAGGVLRVFRQTVKPYDQPVKQTGGGLSVNARVTPGTTTVLGQFAYGPGLGRYIGGLVPDVSISADGQIHPIRTTSWVVGVEHRLTTQASAAIYDSGVHADRNYSVDTSGSDIGFGYPGAPTSANKSIHQVTGVFAWQAWSIEGRGSLQWNTQVSWLRRTPWSAGTGPPSADAVMVLSQIRYNLP
;
A
#
# COMPACT_ATOMS: atom_id res chain seq x y z
N MET A 1 -34.31 12.13 3.76
CA MET A 1 -34.71 10.83 4.40
C MET A 1 -33.49 9.97 4.76
N ASP A 2 -32.28 10.52 4.74
CA ASP A 2 -31.02 9.71 4.78
C ASP A 2 -30.21 9.80 6.09
N THR A 3 -30.67 10.57 7.06
CA THR A 3 -29.97 10.76 8.35
C THR A 3 -30.18 9.65 9.39
N PHE A 4 -31.16 8.77 9.17
CA PHE A 4 -31.47 7.70 10.13
C PHE A 4 -30.71 6.37 9.93
N ARG A 5 -30.05 6.15 8.79
CA ARG A 5 -29.38 4.88 8.50
C ARG A 5 -27.96 4.77 9.08
N VAL A 6 -27.28 5.87 9.33
CA VAL A 6 -25.90 5.86 9.88
C VAL A 6 -25.90 5.60 11.41
N ALA A 7 -26.94 6.00 12.11
CA ALA A 7 -27.05 5.82 13.57
C ALA A 7 -27.20 4.35 14.00
N GLY A 8 -27.77 3.48 13.16
CA GLY A 8 -27.99 2.07 13.49
C GLY A 8 -26.70 1.23 13.56
N VAL A 9 -25.70 1.56 12.76
CA VAL A 9 -24.43 0.81 12.73
C VAL A 9 -23.53 1.19 13.92
N LEU A 10 -23.60 2.44 14.38
CA LEU A 10 -22.87 2.90 15.56
C LEU A 10 -23.46 2.35 16.87
N ALA A 11 -24.79 2.12 16.93
CA ALA A 11 -25.45 1.56 18.11
C ALA A 11 -25.12 0.08 18.35
N ALA A 12 -24.89 -0.71 17.28
CA ALA A 12 -24.45 -2.10 17.41
C ALA A 12 -23.02 -2.22 17.97
N ALA A 13 -22.15 -1.24 17.68
CA ALA A 13 -20.79 -1.19 18.20
C ALA A 13 -20.72 -0.89 19.71
N ALA A 14 -21.71 -0.13 20.24
CA ALA A 14 -21.73 0.24 21.64
C ALA A 14 -22.29 -0.87 22.56
N LEU A 15 -23.10 -1.79 22.03
CA LEU A 15 -23.73 -2.85 22.82
C LEU A 15 -22.79 -4.03 23.13
N THR A 16 -21.77 -4.27 22.30
CA THR A 16 -20.79 -5.35 22.51
C THR A 16 -19.71 -5.04 23.51
N ALA A 17 -19.52 -3.76 23.89
CA ALA A 17 -18.48 -3.34 24.81
C ALA A 17 -18.75 -3.70 26.30
N ARG A 18 -19.95 -4.21 26.65
CA ARG A 18 -20.35 -4.49 28.05
C ARG A 18 -20.17 -5.95 28.52
N LEU A 19 -19.68 -6.85 27.67
CA LEU A 19 -19.55 -8.28 28.02
C LEU A 19 -18.11 -8.73 28.34
N GLY A 20 -17.18 -7.83 28.58
CA GLY A 20 -15.77 -8.16 28.72
C GLY A 20 -15.19 -7.96 30.13
N GLU A 21 -15.92 -8.24 31.22
CA GLU A 21 -15.30 -8.26 32.55
C GLU A 21 -14.77 -9.65 32.90
N ALA A 22 -13.47 -9.69 33.21
CA ALA A 22 -12.66 -10.76 33.78
C ALA A 22 -11.87 -11.66 32.81
N GLN A 23 -10.79 -11.14 32.27
CA GLN A 23 -9.67 -11.99 31.82
C GLN A 23 -8.32 -11.37 32.21
N THR A 24 -7.38 -12.23 32.56
CA THR A 24 -5.97 -11.90 32.88
C THR A 24 -5.38 -11.01 31.75
N PRO A 25 -4.62 -9.96 32.08
CA PRO A 25 -4.06 -9.07 31.03
C PRO A 25 -3.19 -9.86 30.06
N ALA A 26 -3.53 -9.79 28.79
CA ALA A 26 -2.69 -10.31 27.71
C ALA A 26 -1.35 -9.58 27.69
N PRO A 27 -0.26 -10.22 27.22
CA PRO A 27 1.02 -9.54 26.99
C PRO A 27 0.81 -8.28 26.17
N GLN A 28 1.39 -7.17 26.60
CA GLN A 28 1.17 -5.89 25.94
C GLN A 28 1.76 -5.92 24.51
N PRO A 29 1.03 -5.52 23.48
CA PRO A 29 1.62 -5.31 22.18
C PRO A 29 2.76 -4.29 22.31
N THR A 30 3.87 -4.55 21.65
CA THR A 30 5.03 -3.66 21.66
C THR A 30 4.63 -2.29 21.10
N PRO A 31 4.91 -1.17 21.79
CA PRO A 31 4.53 0.16 21.31
C PRO A 31 5.02 0.40 19.88
N GLY A 32 4.15 0.91 19.03
CA GLY A 32 4.49 1.23 17.64
C GLY A 32 4.26 0.13 16.62
N ILE A 33 3.59 -0.98 16.98
CA ILE A 33 3.21 -2.02 16.03
C ILE A 33 1.77 -1.78 15.59
N ASN A 34 1.53 -1.83 14.28
CA ASN A 34 0.19 -1.73 13.71
C ASN A 34 -0.63 -2.97 14.06
N PRO A 35 -1.66 -2.89 14.92
CA PRO A 35 -2.42 -4.05 15.35
C PRO A 35 -3.20 -4.71 14.19
N THR A 36 -3.45 -3.99 13.09
CA THR A 36 -4.12 -4.56 11.91
C THR A 36 -3.17 -5.32 11.00
N GLN A 37 -1.86 -5.09 11.12
CA GLN A 37 -0.81 -5.67 10.28
C GLN A 37 0.26 -6.45 11.03
N GLU A 38 0.10 -6.63 12.33
CA GLU A 38 1.02 -7.33 13.22
C GLU A 38 1.02 -8.85 13.01
N ILE A 39 1.29 -9.28 11.79
CA ILE A 39 1.19 -10.69 11.43
C ILE A 39 2.57 -11.34 11.36
N ALA A 40 3.60 -10.58 11.12
CA ALA A 40 4.93 -11.10 10.91
C ALA A 40 5.86 -10.93 12.12
N ARG A 41 5.42 -10.24 13.17
CA ARG A 41 6.08 -10.35 14.46
C ARG A 41 5.54 -11.55 15.17
N GLU A 42 6.30 -12.57 15.11
CA GLU A 42 6.21 -13.66 16.04
C GLU A 42 6.22 -13.08 17.47
N THR A 43 5.24 -13.46 18.25
CA THR A 43 5.54 -13.59 19.66
C THR A 43 6.75 -14.52 19.74
N PRO A 44 7.82 -14.19 20.47
CA PRO A 44 9.00 -15.06 20.59
C PRO A 44 8.67 -16.52 21.02
N GLU A 45 7.45 -16.78 21.35
CA GLU A 45 6.90 -17.95 22.00
C GLU A 45 5.83 -18.69 21.19
N GLY A 46 5.52 -18.25 19.95
CA GLY A 46 4.61 -18.99 19.06
C GLY A 46 5.17 -20.37 18.70
N PRO A 47 4.28 -21.36 18.43
CA PRO A 47 4.71 -22.71 18.11
C PRO A 47 5.61 -22.74 16.89
N ALA A 48 6.78 -23.36 17.03
CA ALA A 48 7.74 -23.55 15.97
C ALA A 48 7.96 -25.03 15.71
N ILE A 49 8.14 -25.40 14.44
CA ILE A 49 8.59 -26.71 14.00
C ILE A 49 10.12 -26.62 13.92
N VAL A 50 10.82 -27.41 14.72
CA VAL A 50 12.29 -27.47 14.71
C VAL A 50 12.73 -28.71 13.94
N ALA A 51 13.49 -28.49 12.87
CA ALA A 51 14.05 -29.55 12.02
C ALA A 51 15.57 -29.40 11.97
N GLY A 52 16.29 -30.10 12.84
CA GLY A 52 17.74 -29.94 12.99
C GLY A 52 18.11 -28.51 13.41
N PRO A 53 18.98 -27.80 12.64
CA PRO A 53 19.35 -26.41 12.93
C PRO A 53 18.36 -25.40 12.39
N THR A 54 17.20 -25.81 11.90
CA THR A 54 16.23 -24.94 11.22
C THR A 54 14.95 -24.84 12.03
N GLU A 55 14.46 -23.63 12.21
CA GLU A 55 13.18 -23.31 12.81
C GLU A 55 12.19 -22.84 11.74
N ILE A 56 11.00 -23.42 11.70
CA ILE A 56 9.92 -23.04 10.78
C ILE A 56 8.74 -22.56 11.60
N ARG A 57 8.23 -21.37 11.29
CA ARG A 57 7.04 -20.80 11.91
C ARG A 57 5.98 -20.52 10.87
N ILE A 58 4.76 -20.89 11.21
CA ILE A 58 3.56 -20.61 10.40
C ILE A 58 2.82 -19.47 11.11
N GLY A 59 2.47 -18.43 10.38
CA GLY A 59 1.75 -17.29 10.90
C GLY A 59 0.66 -16.81 9.93
N GLY A 60 0.08 -15.66 10.25
CA GLY A 60 -0.98 -15.06 9.46
C GLY A 60 -2.27 -14.93 10.23
N TYR A 61 -3.39 -14.84 9.53
CA TYR A 61 -4.73 -14.80 10.14
C TYR A 61 -5.80 -15.33 9.22
N VAL A 62 -6.89 -15.80 9.82
CA VAL A 62 -8.13 -16.12 9.14
C VAL A 62 -9.19 -15.13 9.60
N GLY A 63 -9.93 -14.55 8.67
CA GLY A 63 -10.92 -13.54 9.03
C GLY A 63 -11.92 -13.23 7.93
N VAL A 64 -12.90 -12.43 8.30
CA VAL A 64 -13.91 -11.90 7.39
C VAL A 64 -13.88 -10.36 7.46
N THR A 65 -13.95 -9.74 6.29
CA THR A 65 -14.01 -8.28 6.14
C THR A 65 -15.32 -7.89 5.49
N GLY A 66 -16.10 -7.06 6.16
CA GLY A 66 -17.25 -6.35 5.62
C GLY A 66 -16.83 -4.98 5.11
N VAL A 67 -17.31 -4.60 3.93
CA VAL A 67 -17.06 -3.30 3.30
C VAL A 67 -18.39 -2.72 2.90
N PHE A 68 -18.72 -1.54 3.40
CA PHE A 68 -19.80 -0.70 2.93
C PHE A 68 -19.22 0.55 2.26
N ARG A 69 -19.75 0.92 1.09
CA ARG A 69 -19.43 2.17 0.39
C ARG A 69 -20.71 2.90 0.02
N SER A 70 -20.69 4.23 0.14
CA SER A 70 -21.81 5.07 -0.26
C SER A 70 -21.99 5.16 -1.78
N THR A 71 -20.98 4.73 -2.56
CA THR A 71 -20.98 4.67 -4.02
C THR A 71 -20.44 3.32 -4.48
N ALA A 72 -20.83 2.83 -5.65
CA ALA A 72 -20.35 1.56 -6.22
C ALA A 72 -19.06 1.81 -7.01
N ASP A 73 -17.89 1.71 -6.36
CA ASP A 73 -16.59 1.94 -7.01
C ASP A 73 -16.07 0.76 -7.86
N GLY A 74 -16.86 -0.32 -7.94
CA GLY A 74 -16.50 -1.54 -8.68
C GLY A 74 -15.35 -2.34 -8.06
N GLY A 75 -14.80 -1.88 -6.93
CA GLY A 75 -13.71 -2.52 -6.22
C GLY A 75 -14.13 -3.84 -5.55
N GLY A 76 -13.15 -4.67 -5.20
CA GLY A 76 -13.34 -5.84 -4.34
C GLY A 76 -13.49 -5.41 -2.87
N ILE A 77 -12.72 -6.05 -1.98
CA ILE A 77 -12.61 -5.62 -0.57
C ILE A 77 -11.64 -4.44 -0.38
N GLY A 78 -10.80 -4.13 -1.37
CA GLY A 78 -9.94 -2.95 -1.39
C GLY A 78 -10.62 -1.81 -2.15
N SER A 79 -10.45 -0.58 -1.68
CA SER A 79 -11.01 0.60 -2.32
C SER A 79 -10.19 1.02 -3.53
N ASN A 80 -10.88 1.39 -4.61
CA ASN A 80 -10.26 1.98 -5.78
C ASN A 80 -10.35 3.51 -5.69
N PHE A 81 -9.46 4.12 -4.94
CA PHE A 81 -9.47 5.56 -4.63
C PHE A 81 -9.48 6.47 -5.87
N ALA A 82 -8.94 6.00 -6.99
CA ALA A 82 -8.83 6.78 -8.23
C ALA A 82 -10.10 6.78 -9.09
N THR A 83 -11.07 5.90 -8.82
CA THR A 83 -12.25 5.67 -9.67
C THR A 83 -13.58 5.87 -8.95
N ILE A 84 -13.62 6.58 -7.83
CA ILE A 84 -14.86 6.92 -7.14
C ILE A 84 -15.83 7.57 -8.12
N PRO A 85 -17.07 7.01 -8.30
CA PRO A 85 -18.03 7.51 -9.28
C PRO A 85 -18.56 8.90 -8.90
N PHE A 86 -18.84 9.71 -9.91
CA PHE A 86 -19.49 11.01 -9.73
C PHE A 86 -20.99 10.85 -9.43
N SER A 87 -21.57 11.80 -8.71
CA SER A 87 -22.97 11.78 -8.30
C SER A 87 -23.98 11.93 -9.45
N ASP A 88 -23.54 12.31 -10.64
CA ASP A 88 -24.35 12.33 -11.87
C ASP A 88 -24.35 11.01 -12.63
N THR A 89 -23.65 9.99 -12.13
CA THR A 89 -23.63 8.64 -12.68
C THR A 89 -24.50 7.67 -11.88
N ALA A 90 -24.91 6.56 -12.52
CA ALA A 90 -25.66 5.51 -11.82
C ALA A 90 -24.87 4.95 -10.64
N ASP A 91 -23.59 4.62 -10.83
CA ASP A 91 -22.72 4.05 -9.80
C ASP A 91 -22.47 5.01 -8.63
N GLY A 92 -22.47 6.33 -8.90
CA GLY A 92 -22.34 7.36 -7.87
C GLY A 92 -23.56 7.46 -6.93
N ASN A 93 -24.68 6.93 -7.35
CA ASN A 93 -25.94 6.93 -6.59
C ASN A 93 -26.29 5.54 -6.01
N LEU A 94 -25.41 4.55 -6.18
CA LEU A 94 -25.59 3.20 -5.67
C LEU A 94 -24.64 2.96 -4.51
N SER A 95 -25.18 2.65 -3.34
CA SER A 95 -24.37 2.11 -2.24
C SER A 95 -24.11 0.62 -2.45
N GLU A 96 -22.96 0.14 -2.00
CA GLU A 96 -22.64 -1.28 -2.05
C GLU A 96 -22.23 -1.83 -0.68
N PHE A 97 -22.50 -3.12 -0.50
CA PHE A 97 -22.01 -3.90 0.64
C PHE A 97 -21.38 -5.19 0.14
N ARG A 98 -20.22 -5.53 0.70
CA ARG A 98 -19.49 -6.78 0.43
C ARG A 98 -19.05 -7.43 1.72
N LEU A 99 -19.04 -8.77 1.74
CA LEU A 99 -18.46 -9.57 2.82
C LEU A 99 -17.53 -10.59 2.19
N SER A 100 -16.28 -10.67 2.66
CA SER A 100 -15.28 -11.54 2.06
C SER A 100 -14.22 -12.00 3.04
N ALA A 101 -13.74 -13.23 2.85
CA ALA A 101 -12.58 -13.79 3.54
C ALA A 101 -11.25 -13.58 2.79
N GLN A 102 -11.26 -12.88 1.64
CA GLN A 102 -10.08 -12.73 0.76
C GLN A 102 -8.88 -12.05 1.43
N ALA A 103 -9.11 -11.25 2.48
CA ALA A 103 -8.03 -10.63 3.25
C ALA A 103 -7.29 -11.62 4.16
N SER A 104 -7.82 -12.83 4.38
CA SER A 104 -7.13 -13.87 5.15
C SER A 104 -5.73 -14.10 4.60
N ARG A 105 -4.78 -14.38 5.48
CA ARG A 105 -3.37 -14.37 5.15
C ARG A 105 -2.66 -15.58 5.75
N LEU A 106 -1.71 -16.13 5.00
CA LEU A 106 -0.81 -17.18 5.44
C LEU A 106 0.62 -16.72 5.26
N SER A 107 1.46 -16.93 6.27
CA SER A 107 2.90 -16.71 6.18
C SER A 107 3.68 -17.91 6.70
N ILE A 108 4.87 -18.09 6.15
CA ILE A 108 5.86 -19.09 6.57
C ILE A 108 7.19 -18.35 6.73
N ARG A 109 7.80 -18.49 7.90
CA ARG A 109 9.15 -18.03 8.18
C ARG A 109 10.06 -19.21 8.45
N VAL A 110 11.24 -19.17 7.87
CA VAL A 110 12.29 -20.17 8.07
C VAL A 110 13.53 -19.47 8.60
N ASN A 111 14.02 -19.86 9.77
CA ASN A 111 15.27 -19.35 10.35
C ASN A 111 16.27 -20.51 10.43
N ALA A 112 17.43 -20.34 9.81
CA ALA A 112 18.54 -21.25 10.02
C ALA A 112 19.30 -20.84 11.29
N ALA A 113 19.68 -21.80 12.12
CA ALA A 113 20.48 -21.51 13.30
C ALA A 113 21.80 -20.84 12.90
N PRO A 114 22.23 -19.80 13.63
CA PRO A 114 23.50 -19.16 13.37
C PRO A 114 24.65 -20.16 13.57
N ALA A 115 25.52 -20.28 12.57
CA ALA A 115 26.77 -20.99 12.72
C ALA A 115 27.84 -19.98 13.22
N PRO A 116 28.78 -20.39 14.05
CA PRO A 116 29.88 -19.52 14.51
C PRO A 116 30.54 -18.84 13.31
N ASP A 117 30.77 -17.53 13.38
CA ASP A 117 31.41 -16.68 12.37
C ASP A 117 30.76 -16.67 10.96
N ARG A 118 29.54 -17.14 10.84
CA ARG A 118 28.78 -17.15 9.57
C ARG A 118 27.58 -16.21 9.64
N ALA A 119 26.98 -15.96 8.47
CA ALA A 119 25.77 -15.19 8.36
C ALA A 119 24.57 -15.98 8.95
N THR A 120 23.67 -15.27 9.63
CA THR A 120 22.34 -15.78 9.95
C THR A 120 21.50 -15.72 8.69
N LEU A 121 20.79 -16.80 8.37
CA LEU A 121 19.95 -16.90 7.20
C LEU A 121 18.47 -16.99 7.62
N ALA A 122 17.62 -16.26 6.92
CA ALA A 122 16.18 -16.35 7.09
C ALA A 122 15.48 -16.31 5.73
N GLY A 123 14.33 -16.98 5.66
CA GLY A 123 13.42 -16.93 4.52
C GLY A 123 12.01 -16.56 4.98
N TYR A 124 11.27 -15.85 4.16
CA TYR A 124 9.90 -15.46 4.44
C TYR A 124 9.02 -15.58 3.21
N PHE A 125 7.84 -16.13 3.40
CA PHE A 125 6.83 -16.25 2.39
C PHE A 125 5.47 -15.82 2.96
N GLU A 126 4.73 -14.98 2.23
CA GLU A 126 3.40 -14.49 2.62
C GLU A 126 2.47 -14.44 1.42
N MET A 127 1.26 -14.93 1.59
CA MET A 127 0.19 -14.88 0.60
C MET A 127 -1.14 -14.47 1.22
N ASP A 128 -2.05 -13.92 0.40
CA ASP A 128 -3.46 -13.73 0.68
C ASP A 128 -4.33 -14.28 -0.46
N PHE A 129 -5.65 -14.12 -0.36
CA PHE A 129 -6.61 -14.58 -1.38
C PHE A 129 -7.12 -13.43 -2.28
N ASN A 130 -6.39 -12.33 -2.37
CA ASN A 130 -6.72 -11.20 -3.26
C ASN A 130 -6.10 -11.34 -4.66
N GLY A 131 -5.93 -12.56 -5.15
CA GLY A 131 -5.56 -12.87 -6.53
C GLY A 131 -6.74 -12.72 -7.48
N THR A 132 -6.84 -13.64 -8.45
CA THR A 132 -7.93 -13.62 -9.42
C THR A 132 -9.28 -13.83 -8.74
N VAL A 133 -10.23 -12.95 -9.03
CA VAL A 133 -11.62 -13.08 -8.57
C VAL A 133 -12.32 -14.13 -9.43
N PRO A 134 -13.13 -15.06 -8.86
CA PRO A 134 -13.87 -16.03 -9.63
C PRO A 134 -14.92 -15.35 -10.53
N GLY A 135 -14.99 -15.77 -11.78
CA GLY A 135 -15.94 -15.22 -12.75
C GLY A 135 -17.41 -15.62 -12.47
N ASN A 136 -17.64 -16.67 -11.69
CA ASN A 136 -18.96 -17.15 -11.29
C ASN A 136 -18.95 -17.63 -9.84
N VAL A 137 -19.41 -16.78 -8.93
CA VAL A 137 -19.43 -17.07 -7.50
C VAL A 137 -20.40 -18.19 -7.11
N GLY A 138 -21.45 -18.43 -7.88
CA GLY A 138 -22.40 -19.51 -7.63
C GLY A 138 -21.78 -20.90 -7.83
N VAL A 139 -20.94 -21.05 -8.85
CA VAL A 139 -20.24 -22.32 -9.17
C VAL A 139 -18.94 -22.43 -8.39
N THR A 140 -18.17 -21.33 -8.30
CA THR A 140 -16.84 -21.33 -7.67
C THR A 140 -16.87 -21.04 -6.16
N SER A 141 -18.06 -20.88 -5.57
CA SER A 141 -18.27 -20.74 -4.11
C SER A 141 -17.39 -19.66 -3.47
N ASN A 142 -17.25 -18.50 -4.12
CA ASN A 142 -16.37 -17.39 -3.70
C ASN A 142 -14.88 -17.76 -3.61
N SER A 143 -14.46 -18.78 -4.33
CA SER A 143 -13.07 -19.26 -4.38
C SER A 143 -12.19 -18.27 -5.10
N ALA A 144 -11.46 -17.43 -4.38
CA ALA A 144 -10.50 -16.47 -4.93
C ALA A 144 -9.09 -17.09 -5.00
N GLY A 145 -8.32 -16.67 -6.00
CA GLY A 145 -6.95 -17.16 -6.19
C GLY A 145 -5.98 -16.61 -5.15
N PHE A 146 -4.92 -17.37 -4.88
CA PHE A 146 -3.80 -16.91 -4.08
C PHE A 146 -3.07 -15.74 -4.75
N ARG A 147 -2.64 -14.76 -3.95
CA ARG A 147 -1.76 -13.68 -4.38
C ARG A 147 -0.48 -13.70 -3.55
N LEU A 148 0.67 -13.78 -4.23
CA LEU A 148 1.97 -13.62 -3.59
C LEU A 148 2.11 -12.19 -3.09
N ARG A 149 2.39 -12.04 -1.80
CA ARG A 149 2.65 -10.75 -1.18
C ARG A 149 4.15 -10.53 -1.00
N ASN A 150 4.78 -11.39 -0.22
CA ASN A 150 6.20 -11.36 0.05
C ASN A 150 6.78 -12.77 -0.15
N ALA A 151 7.97 -12.82 -0.73
CA ALA A 151 8.78 -14.04 -0.85
C ALA A 151 10.24 -13.62 -0.99
N PHE A 152 11.02 -13.72 0.08
CA PHE A 152 12.41 -13.29 0.08
C PHE A 152 13.27 -14.14 1.01
N GLY A 153 14.58 -14.13 0.71
CA GLY A 153 15.63 -14.61 1.60
C GLY A 153 16.46 -13.44 2.11
N GLU A 154 16.96 -13.55 3.33
CA GLU A 154 17.82 -12.58 3.98
C GLU A 154 19.05 -13.29 4.57
N ALA A 155 20.23 -12.70 4.35
CA ALA A 155 21.48 -13.07 4.99
C ALA A 155 21.99 -11.87 5.82
N GLN A 156 22.21 -12.07 7.11
CA GLN A 156 22.70 -11.04 8.02
C GLN A 156 24.09 -11.45 8.59
N TYR A 157 25.08 -10.60 8.35
CA TYR A 157 26.43 -10.80 8.84
C TYR A 157 26.78 -9.81 9.94
N ARG A 158 27.20 -10.33 11.11
CA ARG A 158 27.58 -9.57 12.31
C ARG A 158 26.53 -8.53 12.77
N GLY A 159 25.26 -8.75 12.47
CA GLY A 159 24.18 -7.83 12.81
C GLY A 159 24.22 -6.48 12.10
N ARG A 160 25.21 -6.23 11.22
CA ARG A 160 25.44 -4.93 10.59
C ARG A 160 25.23 -4.91 9.09
N PHE A 161 25.62 -5.99 8.41
CA PHE A 161 25.53 -6.11 6.96
C PHE A 161 24.42 -7.10 6.62
N ILE A 162 23.43 -6.65 5.87
CA ILE A 162 22.28 -7.46 5.51
C ILE A 162 22.12 -7.40 4.00
N VAL A 163 21.96 -8.56 3.39
CA VAL A 163 21.59 -8.70 1.99
C VAL A 163 20.28 -9.48 1.94
N ALA A 164 19.30 -8.95 1.23
CA ALA A 164 18.04 -9.63 1.01
C ALA A 164 17.68 -9.62 -0.47
N ALA A 165 17.08 -10.71 -0.94
CA ALA A 165 16.67 -10.85 -2.33
C ALA A 165 15.32 -11.55 -2.42
N GLY A 166 14.44 -11.05 -3.29
CA GLY A 166 13.09 -11.59 -3.53
C GLY A 166 12.05 -10.49 -3.66
N GLN A 167 10.78 -10.86 -3.55
CA GLN A 167 9.66 -9.92 -3.59
C GLN A 167 9.30 -9.44 -2.19
N ALA A 168 9.34 -8.13 -1.97
CA ALA A 168 8.97 -7.49 -0.70
C ALA A 168 8.48 -6.06 -0.96
N TYR A 169 8.11 -5.36 0.12
CA TYR A 169 7.84 -3.92 0.00
C TYR A 169 9.07 -3.18 -0.51
N THR A 170 8.84 -2.26 -1.45
CA THR A 170 9.88 -1.36 -1.95
C THR A 170 10.57 -0.62 -0.80
N LEU A 171 11.85 -0.30 -0.97
CA LEU A 171 12.59 0.52 -0.01
C LEU A 171 12.04 1.97 0.08
N MET A 172 11.18 2.40 -0.87
CA MET A 172 10.47 3.67 -0.77
C MET A 172 9.36 3.66 0.29
N THR A 173 8.83 2.49 0.68
CA THR A 173 7.80 2.38 1.72
C THR A 173 8.36 2.82 3.07
N PRO A 174 7.66 3.72 3.81
CA PRO A 174 8.12 4.23 5.10
C PRO A 174 8.40 3.12 6.12
N PRO A 175 9.56 3.11 6.78
CA PRO A 175 9.84 2.19 7.88
C PRO A 175 9.34 2.75 9.22
N LYS A 176 9.14 1.88 10.22
CA LYS A 176 8.86 2.30 11.61
C LYS A 176 10.11 2.65 12.41
N GLY A 177 11.24 2.13 12.01
CA GLY A 177 12.48 2.31 12.75
C GLY A 177 13.72 1.91 11.97
N GLN A 178 13.85 0.66 11.62
CA GLN A 178 15.01 0.16 10.88
C GLN A 178 14.67 -0.06 9.40
N LEU A 179 15.68 0.04 8.55
CA LEU A 179 15.53 -0.24 7.11
C LEU A 179 15.56 -1.77 6.87
N SER A 180 14.53 -2.43 7.34
CA SER A 180 14.35 -3.87 7.24
C SER A 180 13.52 -4.23 6.00
N ILE A 181 13.64 -5.48 5.53
CA ILE A 181 12.78 -6.03 4.48
C ILE A 181 11.50 -6.67 5.05
N TRP A 182 11.43 -6.86 6.37
CA TRP A 182 10.32 -7.54 7.04
C TRP A 182 9.04 -6.72 7.05
N PRO A 183 7.87 -7.30 6.71
CA PRO A 183 6.60 -6.57 6.63
C PRO A 183 6.20 -5.85 7.92
N SER A 184 6.57 -6.37 9.09
CA SER A 184 6.29 -5.76 10.40
C SER A 184 6.98 -4.41 10.63
N ASP A 185 8.08 -4.16 9.91
CA ASP A 185 8.91 -2.99 10.14
C ASP A 185 8.49 -1.79 9.29
N TYR A 186 7.48 -1.94 8.44
CA TYR A 186 6.94 -0.82 7.64
C TYR A 186 5.82 -0.08 8.37
N ASP A 187 5.79 1.23 8.19
CA ASP A 187 4.80 2.14 8.79
C ASP A 187 3.55 2.26 7.88
N LEU A 188 2.83 1.15 7.83
CA LEU A 188 1.63 1.00 7.02
C LEU A 188 0.39 1.28 7.86
N THR A 189 -0.05 2.43 8.13
CA THR A 189 -1.25 2.85 8.90
C THR A 189 -2.09 1.71 9.55
N TYR A 190 -3.01 2.00 10.48
CA TYR A 190 -3.94 1.00 11.05
C TYR A 190 -5.12 0.65 10.12
N ALA A 191 -5.12 1.14 8.88
CA ALA A 191 -6.21 0.93 7.94
C ALA A 191 -6.58 -0.56 7.77
N VAL A 192 -7.88 -0.82 7.76
CA VAL A 192 -8.45 -2.14 7.45
C VAL A 192 -8.44 -2.41 5.95
N ASP A 193 -8.53 -1.34 5.15
CA ASP A 193 -8.46 -1.43 3.69
C ASP A 193 -7.14 -2.08 3.24
N VAL A 194 -7.22 -3.05 2.35
CA VAL A 194 -6.04 -3.77 1.83
C VAL A 194 -5.15 -2.89 0.95
N ASN A 195 -5.64 -1.72 0.53
CA ASN A 195 -4.92 -0.68 -0.20
C ASN A 195 -4.47 0.48 0.71
N TYR A 196 -4.64 0.34 2.04
CA TYR A 196 -4.24 1.29 3.08
C TYR A 196 -5.03 2.60 3.01
N VAL A 197 -4.35 3.71 2.74
CA VAL A 197 -4.93 5.05 2.57
C VAL A 197 -4.40 5.69 1.30
N ALA A 198 -5.18 6.58 0.69
CA ALA A 198 -4.78 7.30 -0.51
C ALA A 198 -3.50 8.13 -0.23
N GLY A 199 -2.55 8.12 -1.16
CA GLY A 199 -1.30 8.89 -1.03
C GLY A 199 -0.19 8.20 -0.23
N MET A 200 -0.44 7.05 0.38
CA MET A 200 0.62 6.27 1.01
C MET A 200 1.61 5.74 -0.04
N VAL A 201 2.90 5.86 0.26
CA VAL A 201 3.95 5.29 -0.58
C VAL A 201 4.12 3.82 -0.25
N TRP A 202 3.78 2.94 -1.19
CA TRP A 202 3.93 1.50 -1.03
C TRP A 202 3.93 0.77 -2.38
N GLY A 203 4.49 -0.40 -2.39
CA GLY A 203 4.47 -1.35 -3.49
C GLY A 203 5.24 -2.60 -3.09
N ARG A 204 4.90 -3.75 -3.65
CA ARG A 204 5.65 -4.99 -3.47
C ARG A 204 6.29 -5.35 -4.78
N VAL A 205 7.61 -5.45 -4.77
CA VAL A 205 8.42 -5.59 -5.99
C VAL A 205 9.52 -6.62 -5.79
N PRO A 206 9.89 -7.37 -6.82
CA PRO A 206 11.15 -8.11 -6.84
C PRO A 206 12.32 -7.15 -6.69
N GLN A 207 13.26 -7.47 -5.81
CA GLN A 207 14.38 -6.60 -5.48
C GLN A 207 15.58 -7.37 -4.93
N VAL A 208 16.74 -6.71 -5.00
CA VAL A 208 17.91 -7.04 -4.19
C VAL A 208 18.22 -5.82 -3.35
N ARG A 209 18.28 -6.00 -2.03
CA ARG A 209 18.50 -4.94 -1.04
C ARG A 209 19.76 -5.21 -0.23
N PHE A 210 20.58 -4.20 -0.11
CA PHE A 210 21.69 -4.15 0.85
C PHE A 210 21.35 -3.16 1.95
N THR A 211 21.53 -3.56 3.22
CA THR A 211 21.33 -2.68 4.38
C THR A 211 22.58 -2.70 5.27
N TYR A 212 23.04 -1.52 5.64
CA TYR A 212 24.15 -1.31 6.57
C TYR A 212 23.67 -0.64 7.85
N ARG A 213 23.92 -1.27 8.99
CA ARG A 213 23.51 -0.82 10.34
C ARG A 213 24.75 -0.65 11.23
N PRO A 214 25.46 0.47 11.14
CA PRO A 214 26.63 0.71 11.97
C PRO A 214 26.27 0.86 13.46
N SER A 215 25.06 1.32 13.76
CA SER A 215 24.54 1.50 15.13
C SER A 215 23.03 1.25 15.20
N THR A 216 22.47 1.26 16.39
CA THR A 216 21.02 1.19 16.61
C THR A 216 20.29 2.48 16.17
N SER A 217 21.04 3.60 16.14
CA SER A 217 20.49 4.91 15.77
C SER A 217 20.57 5.24 14.30
N PHE A 218 21.48 4.64 13.53
CA PHE A 218 21.67 4.96 12.13
C PHE A 218 21.63 3.72 11.24
N ASN A 219 20.90 3.83 10.13
CA ASN A 219 20.80 2.80 9.12
C ASN A 219 20.89 3.42 7.72
N TRP A 220 21.49 2.72 6.79
CA TRP A 220 21.47 3.04 5.37
C TRP A 220 21.14 1.79 4.57
N ALA A 221 20.35 1.96 3.51
CA ALA A 221 20.04 0.87 2.59
C ALA A 221 20.05 1.34 1.14
N LEU A 222 20.39 0.41 0.26
CA LEU A 222 20.34 0.52 -1.19
C LEU A 222 19.55 -0.67 -1.74
N SER A 223 18.60 -0.42 -2.63
CA SER A 223 17.81 -1.44 -3.30
C SER A 223 17.86 -1.27 -4.82
N VAL A 224 17.97 -2.40 -5.51
CA VAL A 224 17.78 -2.52 -6.95
C VAL A 224 16.46 -3.23 -7.16
N GLU A 225 15.48 -2.53 -7.75
CA GLU A 225 14.08 -2.95 -7.78
C GLU A 225 13.60 -3.18 -9.21
N ASN A 226 12.67 -4.13 -9.40
CA ASN A 226 12.06 -4.37 -10.70
C ASN A 226 11.36 -3.10 -11.18
N PRO A 227 11.75 -2.54 -12.34
CA PRO A 227 11.16 -1.32 -12.87
C PRO A 227 9.84 -1.65 -13.55
N GLU A 228 8.84 -0.84 -13.29
CA GLU A 228 7.56 -0.87 -14.00
C GLU A 228 7.14 0.56 -14.27
N GLN A 229 6.56 0.79 -15.45
CA GLN A 229 6.17 2.10 -15.90
C GLN A 229 4.64 2.11 -16.07
N GLN A 230 3.98 3.02 -15.38
CA GLN A 230 2.53 3.18 -15.43
C GLN A 230 2.17 4.36 -16.34
N ILE A 231 1.56 4.06 -17.48
CA ILE A 231 1.09 5.08 -18.41
C ILE A 231 -0.34 5.51 -18.06
N GLY A 232 -1.14 4.63 -17.46
CA GLY A 232 -2.50 4.92 -17.03
C GLY A 232 -3.50 4.86 -18.19
N SER A 233 -3.88 3.67 -18.61
CA SER A 233 -4.90 3.45 -19.65
C SER A 233 -6.20 4.18 -19.32
N GLY A 234 -6.69 5.00 -20.26
CA GLY A 234 -7.90 5.82 -20.05
C GLY A 234 -7.73 7.01 -19.12
N VAL A 235 -6.52 7.27 -18.59
CA VAL A 235 -6.19 8.41 -17.74
C VAL A 235 -5.33 9.43 -18.46
N VAL A 236 -4.40 8.95 -19.28
CA VAL A 236 -3.57 9.76 -20.18
C VAL A 236 -4.10 9.61 -21.60
N THR A 237 -4.36 10.72 -22.27
CA THR A 237 -4.68 10.70 -23.71
C THR A 237 -3.38 10.59 -24.49
N LEU A 238 -3.26 9.52 -25.26
CA LEU A 238 -2.06 9.19 -26.03
C LEU A 238 -2.08 9.85 -27.42
N PRO A 239 -0.91 10.11 -28.02
CA PRO A 239 -0.82 10.61 -29.37
C PRO A 239 -1.48 9.68 -30.38
N SER A 240 -2.11 10.23 -31.42
CA SER A 240 -2.83 9.49 -32.44
C SER A 240 -1.94 8.50 -33.19
N CYS A 241 -0.64 8.81 -33.37
CA CYS A 241 0.33 7.93 -34.01
C CYS A 241 0.48 6.55 -33.36
N CYS A 242 0.30 6.48 -32.06
CA CYS A 242 0.82 5.36 -31.27
C CYS A 242 -0.10 4.95 -30.11
N ALA A 243 -1.33 5.45 -30.09
CA ALA A 243 -2.30 5.16 -29.05
C ALA A 243 -2.61 3.65 -28.90
N SER A 244 -2.63 2.90 -30.03
CA SER A 244 -2.85 1.46 -30.02
C SER A 244 -1.74 0.65 -29.35
N ASP A 245 -0.52 1.18 -29.37
CA ASP A 245 0.66 0.47 -28.89
C ASP A 245 0.98 0.75 -27.43
N LEU A 246 0.39 1.83 -26.86
CA LEU A 246 0.64 2.33 -25.50
C LEU A 246 -0.57 2.22 -24.57
N THR A 247 -1.55 1.38 -24.87
CA THR A 247 -2.83 1.32 -24.14
C THR A 247 -2.74 0.69 -22.74
N GLY A 248 -1.65 0.01 -22.42
CA GLY A 248 -1.49 -0.68 -21.12
C GLY A 248 -1.24 0.26 -19.96
N GLN A 249 -1.67 -0.17 -18.80
CA GLN A 249 -1.41 0.55 -17.54
C GLN A 249 0.04 0.38 -17.09
N TYR A 250 0.60 -0.80 -17.31
CA TYR A 250 1.99 -1.15 -17.00
C TYR A 250 2.65 -1.71 -18.26
N ASN A 251 3.96 -1.73 -18.30
CA ASN A 251 4.72 -2.32 -19.40
C ASN A 251 4.79 -3.85 -19.31
N THR A 252 3.64 -4.48 -19.31
CA THR A 252 3.46 -5.94 -19.26
C THR A 252 2.65 -6.43 -20.46
N GLY A 253 2.71 -7.73 -20.75
CA GLY A 253 1.98 -8.32 -21.87
C GLY A 253 2.41 -7.75 -23.20
N SER A 254 1.45 -7.37 -24.06
CA SER A 254 1.71 -6.80 -25.39
C SER A 254 2.48 -5.49 -25.34
N ASN A 255 2.27 -4.68 -24.32
CA ASN A 255 2.98 -3.41 -24.15
C ASN A 255 4.44 -3.59 -23.71
N GLY A 256 4.81 -4.74 -23.18
CA GLY A 256 6.19 -5.03 -22.78
C GLY A 256 7.21 -4.95 -23.92
N LEU A 257 6.78 -5.08 -25.17
CA LEU A 257 7.65 -4.95 -26.33
C LEU A 257 7.95 -3.49 -26.67
N ASP A 258 6.96 -2.60 -26.53
CA ASP A 258 7.06 -1.19 -26.94
C ASP A 258 7.55 -0.28 -25.83
N VAL A 259 7.27 -0.65 -24.57
CA VAL A 259 7.68 0.08 -23.37
C VAL A 259 8.61 -0.74 -22.47
N ALA A 260 9.46 -1.56 -23.08
CA ALA A 260 10.38 -2.43 -22.36
C ALA A 260 11.32 -1.65 -21.44
N ASN A 261 11.49 -2.12 -20.22
CA ASN A 261 12.34 -1.49 -19.21
C ASN A 261 13.79 -1.41 -19.66
N PHE A 262 14.44 -0.28 -19.38
CA PHE A 262 15.84 -0.06 -19.73
C PHE A 262 16.82 -0.52 -18.64
N MET A 263 16.50 -0.19 -17.41
CA MET A 263 17.32 -0.50 -16.24
C MET A 263 16.42 -0.63 -15.00
N PRO A 264 16.89 -1.27 -13.93
CA PRO A 264 16.13 -1.33 -12.67
C PRO A 264 15.94 0.07 -12.07
N ASP A 265 14.90 0.22 -11.24
CA ASP A 265 14.76 1.36 -10.35
C ASP A 265 15.81 1.24 -9.22
N ILE A 266 16.52 2.32 -8.92
CA ILE A 266 17.55 2.38 -7.87
C ILE A 266 17.00 3.21 -6.72
N VAL A 267 16.87 2.59 -5.54
CA VAL A 267 16.36 3.24 -4.34
C VAL A 267 17.44 3.28 -3.26
N SER A 268 17.63 4.45 -2.66
CA SER A 268 18.51 4.60 -1.48
C SER A 268 17.75 5.31 -0.37
N ARG A 269 17.95 4.87 0.88
CA ARG A 269 17.30 5.45 2.07
C ARG A 269 18.24 5.45 3.25
N VAL A 270 18.15 6.51 4.06
CA VAL A 270 18.80 6.62 5.37
C VAL A 270 17.73 6.75 6.45
N ALA A 271 18.01 6.22 7.63
CA ALA A 271 17.12 6.32 8.78
C ALA A 271 17.92 6.64 10.06
N PHE A 272 17.33 7.48 10.89
CA PHE A 272 17.83 7.85 12.21
C PHE A 272 16.79 7.56 13.29
N ASN A 273 17.24 6.96 14.38
CA ASN A 273 16.40 6.59 15.52
C ASN A 273 16.98 7.17 16.82
N GLN A 274 16.13 7.77 17.63
CA GLN A 274 16.44 8.13 19.02
C GLN A 274 15.59 7.24 19.95
N GLY A 275 16.11 6.07 20.25
CA GLY A 275 15.40 5.06 21.03
C GLY A 275 14.06 4.70 20.37
N LYS A 276 12.99 4.65 21.20
CA LYS A 276 11.61 4.44 20.74
C LYS A 276 10.84 5.76 20.53
N LEU A 277 11.46 6.89 20.91
CA LEU A 277 10.78 8.19 20.92
C LEU A 277 10.68 8.79 19.52
N LEU A 278 11.76 8.77 18.75
CA LEU A 278 11.85 9.45 17.48
C LEU A 278 12.43 8.54 16.41
N HIS A 279 11.77 8.49 15.27
CA HIS A 279 12.26 7.96 14.02
C HIS A 279 12.13 9.02 12.93
N ILE A 280 13.18 9.23 12.16
CA ILE A 280 13.18 10.07 10.95
C ILE A 280 13.92 9.30 9.87
N ASP A 281 13.38 9.31 8.66
CA ASP A 281 14.03 8.72 7.51
C ASP A 281 13.81 9.54 6.25
N ALA A 282 14.75 9.42 5.30
CA ALA A 282 14.65 10.03 3.99
C ALA A 282 15.22 9.07 2.94
N GLY A 283 14.52 8.96 1.82
CA GLY A 283 14.94 8.12 0.71
C GLY A 283 14.61 8.75 -0.63
N GLY A 284 15.24 8.23 -1.67
CA GLY A 284 14.99 8.64 -3.04
C GLY A 284 15.06 7.48 -4.00
N VAL A 285 14.36 7.61 -5.12
CA VAL A 285 14.35 6.68 -6.24
C VAL A 285 14.81 7.36 -7.52
N LEU A 286 15.69 6.69 -8.25
CA LEU A 286 16.05 7.00 -9.63
C LEU A 286 15.37 6.01 -10.55
N ARG A 287 14.67 6.51 -11.57
CA ARG A 287 13.93 5.74 -12.57
C ARG A 287 14.32 6.17 -13.97
N VAL A 288 14.27 5.23 -14.91
CA VAL A 288 14.45 5.53 -16.34
C VAL A 288 13.30 4.92 -17.12
N PHE A 289 12.45 5.76 -17.65
CA PHE A 289 11.35 5.39 -18.54
C PHE A 289 11.86 5.20 -19.96
N ARG A 290 11.24 4.29 -20.72
CA ARG A 290 11.56 4.06 -22.13
C ARG A 290 10.29 3.72 -22.90
N GLN A 291 10.26 4.19 -24.15
CA GLN A 291 9.29 3.77 -25.13
C GLN A 291 9.99 3.60 -26.50
N THR A 292 9.48 2.70 -27.35
CA THR A 292 10.02 2.35 -28.66
C THR A 292 8.95 2.33 -29.73
N VAL A 293 7.90 3.11 -29.55
CA VAL A 293 6.71 3.10 -30.39
C VAL A 293 6.96 3.79 -31.73
N LYS A 294 6.51 3.17 -32.80
CA LYS A 294 6.56 3.75 -34.14
C LYS A 294 5.70 5.02 -34.26
N PRO A 295 6.05 6.00 -35.10
CA PRO A 295 7.04 5.92 -36.19
C PRO A 295 8.50 6.17 -35.76
N TYR A 296 8.81 6.14 -34.48
CA TYR A 296 10.15 6.43 -33.96
C TYR A 296 11.03 5.18 -34.01
N ASP A 297 12.03 5.18 -34.91
CA ASP A 297 12.95 4.05 -35.06
C ASP A 297 13.97 3.93 -33.92
N GLN A 298 14.05 4.95 -33.07
CA GLN A 298 14.98 4.98 -31.95
C GLN A 298 14.26 5.01 -30.60
N PRO A 299 14.73 4.25 -29.60
CA PRO A 299 14.11 4.26 -28.30
C PRO A 299 14.29 5.62 -27.61
N VAL A 300 13.18 6.21 -27.19
CA VAL A 300 13.16 7.43 -26.37
C VAL A 300 13.29 7.03 -24.91
N LYS A 301 14.18 7.72 -24.18
CA LYS A 301 14.42 7.50 -22.74
C LYS A 301 14.26 8.82 -22.00
N GLN A 302 13.68 8.73 -20.80
CA GLN A 302 13.55 9.87 -19.92
C GLN A 302 13.78 9.47 -18.47
N THR A 303 14.57 10.25 -17.75
CA THR A 303 14.81 10.05 -16.33
C THR A 303 13.68 10.67 -15.51
N GLY A 304 13.25 9.95 -14.49
CA GLY A 304 12.34 10.39 -13.44
C GLY A 304 12.80 9.90 -12.08
N GLY A 305 11.96 10.10 -11.07
CA GLY A 305 12.25 9.67 -9.72
C GLY A 305 11.64 10.62 -8.69
N GLY A 306 12.08 10.51 -7.43
CA GLY A 306 11.57 11.37 -6.39
C GLY A 306 12.16 11.07 -5.02
N LEU A 307 11.70 11.85 -4.06
CA LEU A 307 12.12 11.78 -2.67
C LEU A 307 10.94 11.40 -1.78
N SER A 308 11.22 10.73 -0.68
CA SER A 308 10.28 10.47 0.40
C SER A 308 10.95 10.81 1.73
N VAL A 309 10.25 11.55 2.59
CA VAL A 309 10.68 11.90 3.95
C VAL A 309 9.59 11.51 4.92
N ASN A 310 9.98 10.84 6.00
CA ASN A 310 9.03 10.36 7.00
C ASN A 310 9.55 10.68 8.40
N ALA A 311 8.62 10.94 9.30
CA ALA A 311 8.92 11.16 10.71
C ALA A 311 7.85 10.50 11.57
N ARG A 312 8.28 9.94 12.71
CA ARG A 312 7.43 9.30 13.70
C ARG A 312 7.92 9.66 15.09
N VAL A 313 7.04 10.23 15.90
CA VAL A 313 7.32 10.58 17.31
C VAL A 313 6.34 9.85 18.19
N THR A 314 6.85 9.09 19.16
CA THR A 314 6.04 8.22 20.04
C THR A 314 6.22 8.58 21.51
N PRO A 315 5.60 9.67 22.03
CA PRO A 315 5.57 9.96 23.46
C PRO A 315 4.57 9.03 24.17
N GLY A 316 5.08 8.09 24.94
CA GLY A 316 4.27 7.16 25.73
C GLY A 316 3.41 6.23 24.86
N THR A 317 2.09 6.38 24.93
CA THR A 317 1.11 5.56 24.20
C THR A 317 0.57 6.21 22.93
N THR A 318 1.05 7.39 22.59
CA THR A 318 0.63 8.15 21.41
C THR A 318 1.76 8.19 20.40
N THR A 319 1.44 7.99 19.13
CA THR A 319 2.35 8.21 18.02
C THR A 319 1.78 9.29 17.12
N VAL A 320 2.60 10.26 16.76
CA VAL A 320 2.34 11.22 15.69
C VAL A 320 3.26 10.88 14.54
N LEU A 321 2.71 10.74 13.35
CA LEU A 321 3.48 10.39 12.14
C LEU A 321 3.19 11.33 10.99
N GLY A 322 4.17 11.50 10.12
CA GLY A 322 4.07 12.21 8.85
C GLY A 322 4.90 11.52 7.80
N GLN A 323 4.31 11.30 6.64
CA GLN A 323 4.94 10.73 5.45
C GLN A 323 4.70 11.70 4.30
N PHE A 324 5.73 12.00 3.53
CA PHE A 324 5.66 12.91 2.40
C PHE A 324 6.51 12.36 1.26
N ALA A 325 5.98 12.42 0.03
CA ALA A 325 6.77 12.11 -1.16
C ALA A 325 6.50 13.11 -2.28
N TYR A 326 7.54 13.40 -3.06
CA TYR A 326 7.48 14.32 -4.17
C TYR A 326 8.47 13.93 -5.26
N GLY A 327 8.02 14.00 -6.51
CA GLY A 327 8.89 13.83 -7.67
C GLY A 327 8.17 13.52 -8.97
N PRO A 328 8.87 13.63 -10.10
CA PRO A 328 8.37 13.26 -11.42
C PRO A 328 8.42 11.74 -11.62
N GLY A 329 7.26 11.13 -11.96
CA GLY A 329 7.18 9.70 -12.26
C GLY A 329 7.10 8.82 -11.02
N LEU A 330 6.39 9.23 -9.96
CA LEU A 330 6.17 8.47 -8.74
C LEU A 330 4.85 7.70 -8.69
N GLY A 331 4.02 7.75 -9.73
CA GLY A 331 2.65 7.20 -9.69
C GLY A 331 2.59 5.74 -9.26
N ARG A 332 3.48 4.90 -9.74
CA ARG A 332 3.62 3.51 -9.34
C ARG A 332 3.84 3.34 -7.84
N TYR A 333 4.68 4.17 -7.25
CA TYR A 333 5.04 4.09 -5.82
C TYR A 333 3.95 4.61 -4.88
N ILE A 334 2.91 5.25 -5.44
CA ILE A 334 1.74 5.76 -4.70
C ILE A 334 0.51 4.91 -5.02
N GLY A 335 0.66 3.60 -5.04
CA GLY A 335 -0.43 2.65 -5.30
C GLY A 335 -1.05 2.75 -6.70
N GLY A 336 -0.38 3.39 -7.67
CA GLY A 336 -0.89 3.57 -9.02
C GLY A 336 -2.06 4.55 -9.13
N LEU A 337 -2.25 5.45 -8.18
CA LEU A 337 -3.37 6.40 -8.15
C LEU A 337 -3.28 7.48 -9.24
N VAL A 338 -2.09 7.71 -9.77
CA VAL A 338 -1.80 8.64 -10.85
C VAL A 338 -0.80 8.01 -11.82
N PRO A 339 -0.76 8.42 -13.10
CA PRO A 339 0.21 7.87 -14.05
C PRO A 339 1.64 8.37 -13.75
N ASP A 340 2.63 7.59 -14.16
CA ASP A 340 4.05 7.97 -14.05
C ASP A 340 4.42 9.03 -15.11
N VAL A 341 3.90 8.88 -16.34
CA VAL A 341 4.32 9.67 -17.49
C VAL A 341 3.15 10.00 -18.41
N SER A 342 3.31 11.06 -19.19
CA SER A 342 2.58 11.33 -20.42
C SER A 342 3.52 11.26 -21.62
N ILE A 343 2.97 11.20 -22.83
CA ILE A 343 3.72 11.12 -24.09
C ILE A 343 3.21 12.22 -25.03
N SER A 344 4.13 13.01 -25.58
CA SER A 344 3.81 14.07 -26.56
C SER A 344 3.74 13.54 -27.99
N ALA A 345 3.23 14.37 -28.91
CA ALA A 345 3.04 14.01 -30.33
C ALA A 345 4.34 13.61 -31.04
N ASP A 346 5.49 14.09 -30.59
CA ASP A 346 6.82 13.72 -31.07
C ASP A 346 7.42 12.51 -30.34
N GLY A 347 6.61 11.79 -29.54
CA GLY A 347 7.00 10.57 -28.84
C GLY A 347 7.87 10.79 -27.60
N GLN A 348 8.08 12.04 -27.18
CA GLN A 348 8.86 12.29 -25.96
C GLN A 348 8.09 11.89 -24.70
N ILE A 349 8.80 11.35 -23.74
CA ILE A 349 8.26 10.93 -22.43
C ILE A 349 8.35 12.10 -21.46
N HIS A 350 7.25 12.42 -20.79
CA HIS A 350 7.18 13.49 -19.82
C HIS A 350 6.73 12.95 -18.46
N PRO A 351 7.65 12.76 -17.49
CA PRO A 351 7.30 12.31 -16.15
C PRO A 351 6.40 13.32 -15.43
N ILE A 352 5.29 12.82 -14.89
CA ILE A 352 4.29 13.63 -14.19
C ILE A 352 4.75 13.86 -12.76
N ARG A 353 4.80 15.13 -12.34
CA ARG A 353 5.13 15.47 -10.95
C ARG A 353 3.96 15.12 -10.04
N THR A 354 4.30 14.43 -8.97
CA THR A 354 3.33 13.96 -7.99
C THR A 354 3.78 14.32 -6.59
N THR A 355 2.84 14.78 -5.78
CA THR A 355 3.00 15.01 -4.34
C THR A 355 2.06 14.09 -3.60
N SER A 356 2.53 13.42 -2.56
CA SER A 356 1.67 12.63 -1.68
C SER A 356 2.01 12.83 -0.21
N TRP A 357 1.03 12.62 0.66
CA TRP A 357 1.19 12.77 2.09
C TRP A 357 0.30 11.80 2.86
N VAL A 358 0.74 11.43 4.05
CA VAL A 358 -0.04 10.84 5.13
C VAL A 358 0.39 11.49 6.43
N VAL A 359 -0.54 12.08 7.17
CA VAL A 359 -0.32 12.61 8.51
C VAL A 359 -1.29 11.92 9.44
N GLY A 360 -0.82 11.48 10.61
CA GLY A 360 -1.69 10.73 11.50
C GLY A 360 -1.31 10.78 12.96
N VAL A 361 -2.30 10.45 13.77
CA VAL A 361 -2.15 10.21 15.21
C VAL A 361 -2.69 8.81 15.51
N GLU A 362 -1.86 7.99 16.14
CA GLU A 362 -2.20 6.67 16.63
C GLU A 362 -2.12 6.68 18.16
N HIS A 363 -3.13 6.19 18.82
CA HIS A 363 -3.18 6.17 20.29
C HIS A 363 -3.62 4.82 20.80
N ARG A 364 -2.85 4.27 21.74
CA ARG A 364 -3.23 3.08 22.49
C ARG A 364 -4.10 3.49 23.68
N LEU A 365 -5.39 3.25 23.57
CA LEU A 365 -6.41 3.59 24.58
C LEU A 365 -6.29 2.72 25.82
N THR A 366 -6.09 1.41 25.61
CA THR A 366 -5.92 0.41 26.65
C THR A 366 -4.86 -0.61 26.22
N THR A 367 -4.62 -1.64 27.00
CA THR A 367 -3.77 -2.78 26.59
C THR A 367 -4.37 -3.57 25.42
N GLN A 368 -5.68 -3.48 25.20
CA GLN A 368 -6.41 -4.23 24.19
C GLN A 368 -6.96 -3.37 23.06
N ALA A 369 -7.03 -2.04 23.22
CA ALA A 369 -7.68 -1.16 22.26
C ALA A 369 -6.76 -0.03 21.81
N SER A 370 -6.81 0.27 20.51
CA SER A 370 -6.11 1.38 19.87
C SER A 370 -7.05 2.13 18.94
N ALA A 371 -6.81 3.42 18.77
CA ALA A 371 -7.51 4.25 17.79
C ALA A 371 -6.49 5.05 16.99
N ALA A 372 -6.87 5.43 15.79
CA ALA A 372 -6.05 6.28 14.93
C ALA A 372 -6.93 7.20 14.08
N ILE A 373 -6.35 8.33 13.70
CA ILE A 373 -6.91 9.22 12.67
C ILE A 373 -5.80 9.61 11.71
N TYR A 374 -6.11 9.62 10.42
CA TYR A 374 -5.19 10.00 9.35
C TYR A 374 -5.85 11.00 8.42
N ASP A 375 -5.09 11.99 7.98
CA ASP A 375 -5.32 12.81 6.80
C ASP A 375 -4.29 12.40 5.75
N SER A 376 -4.74 12.13 4.53
CA SER A 376 -3.86 11.60 3.49
C SER A 376 -4.33 11.99 2.10
N GLY A 377 -3.42 12.00 1.13
CA GLY A 377 -3.80 12.30 -0.23
C GLY A 377 -2.66 12.32 -1.22
N VAL A 378 -3.04 12.55 -2.46
CA VAL A 378 -2.14 12.68 -3.61
C VAL A 378 -2.60 13.85 -4.48
N HIS A 379 -1.63 14.60 -5.01
CA HIS A 379 -1.81 15.61 -6.03
C HIS A 379 -0.86 15.32 -7.18
N ALA A 380 -1.36 15.36 -8.42
CA ALA A 380 -0.56 15.23 -9.64
C ALA A 380 -0.67 16.48 -10.48
N ASP A 381 0.46 17.01 -10.93
CA ASP A 381 0.50 18.16 -11.84
C ASP A 381 -0.01 17.75 -13.23
N ARG A 382 -0.61 18.71 -13.93
CA ARG A 382 -0.95 18.48 -15.34
C ARG A 382 0.31 18.41 -16.20
N ASN A 383 0.25 17.57 -17.22
CA ASN A 383 1.32 17.46 -18.20
C ASN A 383 0.71 17.09 -19.56
N TYR A 384 0.56 18.05 -20.46
CA TYR A 384 -0.11 17.89 -21.72
C TYR A 384 0.54 18.71 -22.84
N SER A 385 0.24 18.33 -24.08
CA SER A 385 0.71 18.97 -25.30
C SER A 385 -0.38 18.91 -26.37
N VAL A 386 -0.11 19.49 -27.53
CA VAL A 386 -1.01 19.41 -28.71
C VAL A 386 -0.52 18.31 -29.64
N ASP A 387 -1.43 17.45 -30.10
CA ASP A 387 -1.16 16.40 -31.08
C ASP A 387 -1.03 16.98 -32.50
N THR A 388 -0.53 16.20 -33.43
CA THR A 388 -0.46 16.56 -34.87
C THR A 388 -1.83 16.86 -35.47
N SER A 389 -2.90 16.33 -34.92
CA SER A 389 -4.29 16.64 -35.27
C SER A 389 -4.80 17.99 -34.79
N GLY A 390 -4.03 18.71 -33.96
CA GLY A 390 -4.45 19.95 -33.29
C GLY A 390 -5.25 19.73 -32.00
N SER A 391 -5.41 18.49 -31.55
CA SER A 391 -6.12 18.14 -30.30
C SER A 391 -5.18 18.10 -29.10
N ASP A 392 -5.66 18.46 -27.91
CA ASP A 392 -4.90 18.32 -26.67
C ASP A 392 -4.75 16.82 -26.32
N ILE A 393 -3.53 16.43 -25.90
CA ILE A 393 -3.15 15.09 -25.46
C ILE A 393 -2.33 15.14 -24.18
N GLY A 394 -2.20 14.02 -23.48
CA GLY A 394 -1.45 13.91 -22.24
C GLY A 394 -2.37 13.83 -21.03
N PHE A 395 -1.96 14.44 -19.91
CA PHE A 395 -2.63 14.35 -18.62
C PHE A 395 -3.11 15.72 -18.14
N GLY A 396 -4.42 15.83 -17.85
CA GLY A 396 -5.00 16.98 -17.17
C GLY A 396 -5.16 18.24 -18.02
N TYR A 397 -5.28 18.11 -19.35
CA TYR A 397 -5.59 19.23 -20.26
C TYR A 397 -7.04 19.73 -20.09
N PRO A 398 -7.39 20.93 -20.58
CA PRO A 398 -8.79 21.40 -20.61
C PRO A 398 -9.68 20.45 -21.42
N GLY A 399 -10.67 19.82 -20.79
CA GLY A 399 -11.48 18.77 -21.43
C GLY A 399 -10.92 17.36 -21.33
N ALA A 400 -9.86 17.15 -20.57
CA ALA A 400 -9.32 15.81 -20.28
C ALA A 400 -10.40 14.88 -19.68
N PRO A 401 -10.26 13.55 -19.82
CA PRO A 401 -11.14 12.60 -19.18
C PRO A 401 -11.27 12.83 -17.67
N THR A 402 -12.45 12.60 -17.12
CA THR A 402 -12.70 12.74 -15.66
C THR A 402 -11.91 11.73 -14.81
N SER A 403 -11.28 10.74 -15.42
CA SER A 403 -10.29 9.82 -14.81
C SER A 403 -8.92 10.47 -14.57
N ALA A 404 -8.61 11.60 -15.23
CA ALA A 404 -7.38 12.36 -14.98
C ALA A 404 -7.49 13.15 -13.67
N ASN A 405 -7.23 12.49 -12.55
CA ASN A 405 -7.35 13.05 -11.22
C ASN A 405 -6.26 14.08 -10.95
N LYS A 406 -6.69 15.31 -10.60
CA LYS A 406 -5.83 16.37 -10.04
C LYS A 406 -5.40 16.01 -8.63
N SER A 407 -6.36 15.56 -7.83
CA SER A 407 -6.12 15.20 -6.43
C SER A 407 -7.10 14.15 -5.92
N ILE A 408 -6.61 13.35 -4.97
CA ILE A 408 -7.41 12.45 -4.16
C ILE A 408 -7.07 12.77 -2.71
N HIS A 409 -8.09 13.00 -1.89
CA HIS A 409 -7.94 13.33 -0.47
C HIS A 409 -8.79 12.38 0.37
N GLN A 410 -8.25 11.90 1.48
CA GLN A 410 -8.90 10.95 2.37
C GLN A 410 -8.68 11.31 3.82
N VAL A 411 -9.76 11.30 4.61
CA VAL A 411 -9.70 11.34 6.07
C VAL A 411 -10.20 10.00 6.59
N THR A 412 -9.41 9.36 7.47
CA THR A 412 -9.67 7.98 7.94
C THR A 412 -9.57 7.91 9.45
N GLY A 413 -10.64 7.43 10.09
CA GLY A 413 -10.64 7.02 11.49
C GLY A 413 -10.58 5.49 11.59
N VAL A 414 -9.78 4.98 12.52
CA VAL A 414 -9.63 3.54 12.76
C VAL A 414 -9.76 3.23 14.25
N PHE A 415 -10.43 2.13 14.55
CA PHE A 415 -10.47 1.53 15.88
C PHE A 415 -10.11 0.05 15.76
N ALA A 416 -9.19 -0.42 16.59
CA ALA A 416 -8.75 -1.79 16.68
C ALA A 416 -8.91 -2.30 18.12
N TRP A 417 -9.51 -3.47 18.27
CA TRP A 417 -9.73 -4.10 19.57
C TRP A 417 -9.34 -5.57 19.55
N GLN A 418 -8.43 -5.93 20.44
CA GLN A 418 -8.04 -7.32 20.68
C GLN A 418 -8.96 -7.90 21.75
N ALA A 419 -10.05 -8.54 21.32
CA ALA A 419 -11.09 -9.07 22.19
C ALA A 419 -10.58 -10.23 23.07
N TRP A 420 -9.61 -10.98 22.56
CA TRP A 420 -9.08 -12.15 23.24
C TRP A 420 -7.65 -12.44 22.75
N SER A 421 -6.77 -12.88 23.65
CA SER A 421 -5.42 -13.33 23.35
C SER A 421 -4.97 -14.35 24.37
N ILE A 422 -4.44 -15.47 23.90
CA ILE A 422 -3.78 -16.47 24.72
C ILE A 422 -2.42 -16.76 24.11
N GLU A 423 -1.40 -16.70 24.93
CA GLU A 423 -0.03 -17.02 24.57
C GLU A 423 0.06 -18.41 23.93
N GLY A 424 0.75 -18.52 22.80
CA GLY A 424 0.88 -19.75 22.02
C GLY A 424 -0.41 -20.27 21.37
N ARG A 425 -1.52 -19.53 21.47
CA ARG A 425 -2.82 -19.93 20.89
C ARG A 425 -3.44 -18.85 20.00
N GLY A 426 -2.74 -17.75 19.76
CA GLY A 426 -3.20 -16.68 18.91
C GLY A 426 -4.15 -15.68 19.57
N SER A 427 -4.82 -14.84 18.75
CA SER A 427 -5.70 -13.79 19.27
C SER A 427 -6.90 -13.54 18.35
N LEU A 428 -8.03 -13.13 18.95
CA LEU A 428 -9.21 -12.65 18.23
C LEU A 428 -9.19 -11.12 18.23
N GLN A 429 -9.28 -10.54 17.06
CA GLN A 429 -9.23 -9.10 16.87
C GLN A 429 -10.41 -8.60 16.03
N TRP A 430 -10.97 -7.45 16.41
CA TRP A 430 -11.94 -6.69 15.66
C TRP A 430 -11.36 -5.32 15.31
N ASN A 431 -11.39 -4.99 14.02
CA ASN A 431 -10.91 -3.71 13.50
C ASN A 431 -12.04 -3.03 12.74
N THR A 432 -12.19 -1.73 12.90
CA THR A 432 -13.17 -0.92 12.16
C THR A 432 -12.47 0.33 11.63
N GLN A 433 -12.82 0.69 10.41
CA GLN A 433 -12.36 1.88 9.71
C GLN A 433 -13.56 2.63 9.16
N VAL A 434 -13.54 3.96 9.32
CA VAL A 434 -14.45 4.87 8.62
C VAL A 434 -13.61 5.86 7.86
N SER A 435 -13.87 6.00 6.57
CA SER A 435 -13.14 6.92 5.69
C SER A 435 -14.12 7.80 4.92
N TRP A 436 -13.79 9.07 4.84
CA TRP A 436 -14.33 9.98 3.82
C TRP A 436 -13.27 10.21 2.77
N LEU A 437 -13.65 10.13 1.52
CA LEU A 437 -12.78 10.24 0.37
C LEU A 437 -13.35 11.23 -0.64
N ARG A 438 -12.48 12.07 -1.21
CA ARG A 438 -12.80 12.99 -2.32
C ARG A 438 -11.78 12.82 -3.44
N ARG A 439 -12.27 12.63 -4.66
CA ARG A 439 -11.45 12.72 -5.85
C ARG A 439 -11.89 13.93 -6.70
N THR A 440 -10.91 14.71 -7.17
CA THR A 440 -11.13 15.90 -7.99
C THR A 440 -10.37 15.73 -9.29
N PRO A 441 -11.01 15.73 -10.45
CA PRO A 441 -10.34 15.66 -11.75
C PRO A 441 -9.74 17.01 -12.15
N TRP A 442 -8.88 17.01 -13.15
CA TRP A 442 -8.41 18.23 -13.78
C TRP A 442 -9.49 18.95 -14.60
N SER A 443 -10.39 18.15 -15.20
CA SER A 443 -11.53 18.65 -15.96
C SER A 443 -12.77 17.84 -15.58
N ALA A 444 -13.81 18.51 -15.14
CA ALA A 444 -15.11 17.90 -14.84
C ALA A 444 -16.10 18.02 -16.02
N GLY A 445 -15.75 18.72 -17.09
CA GLY A 445 -16.69 19.04 -18.15
C GLY A 445 -17.90 19.81 -17.62
N THR A 446 -19.12 19.31 -17.91
CA THR A 446 -20.37 19.86 -17.38
C THR A 446 -20.85 19.12 -16.12
N GLY A 447 -20.12 18.12 -15.67
CA GLY A 447 -20.46 17.30 -14.50
C GLY A 447 -20.03 17.92 -13.15
N PRO A 448 -20.24 17.20 -12.04
CA PRO A 448 -19.81 17.63 -10.71
C PRO A 448 -18.30 17.85 -10.64
N PRO A 449 -17.83 18.87 -9.90
CA PRO A 449 -16.39 19.19 -9.83
C PRO A 449 -15.57 18.16 -9.04
N SER A 450 -16.19 17.31 -8.27
CA SER A 450 -15.56 16.24 -7.50
C SER A 450 -16.51 15.07 -7.28
N ALA A 451 -15.96 13.92 -6.93
CA ALA A 451 -16.69 12.75 -6.46
C ALA A 451 -16.32 12.46 -5.00
N ASP A 452 -17.31 12.18 -4.18
CA ASP A 452 -17.14 11.89 -2.76
C ASP A 452 -17.68 10.49 -2.43
N ALA A 453 -17.01 9.81 -1.50
CA ALA A 453 -17.48 8.54 -0.96
C ALA A 453 -17.25 8.47 0.55
N VAL A 454 -18.18 7.84 1.26
CA VAL A 454 -18.00 7.37 2.63
C VAL A 454 -17.86 5.86 2.61
N MET A 455 -16.84 5.35 3.29
CA MET A 455 -16.52 3.92 3.35
C MET A 455 -16.45 3.48 4.80
N VAL A 456 -17.07 2.34 5.10
CA VAL A 456 -16.96 1.69 6.41
C VAL A 456 -16.46 0.27 6.17
N LEU A 457 -15.33 -0.05 6.77
CA LEU A 457 -14.75 -1.37 6.73
C LEU A 457 -14.74 -1.95 8.15
N SER A 458 -15.14 -3.20 8.29
CA SER A 458 -15.08 -3.91 9.58
C SER A 458 -14.54 -5.32 9.34
N GLN A 459 -13.55 -5.70 10.13
CA GLN A 459 -12.89 -6.99 10.03
C GLN A 459 -12.85 -7.70 11.38
N ILE A 460 -13.30 -8.94 11.41
CA ILE A 460 -13.07 -9.86 12.53
C ILE A 460 -12.06 -10.90 12.05
N ARG A 461 -10.99 -11.09 12.81
CA ARG A 461 -9.94 -12.03 12.46
C ARG A 461 -9.39 -12.78 13.66
N TYR A 462 -9.06 -14.03 13.45
CA TYR A 462 -8.25 -14.83 14.33
C TYR A 462 -6.81 -14.79 13.81
N ASN A 463 -5.92 -14.16 14.56
CA ASN A 463 -4.49 -14.19 14.29
C ASN A 463 -3.93 -15.51 14.77
N LEU A 464 -3.20 -16.21 13.91
CA LEU A 464 -2.53 -17.47 14.24
C LEU A 464 -1.46 -17.24 15.31
N PRO A 465 -1.11 -18.27 16.08
CA PRO A 465 -0.10 -18.21 17.13
C PRO A 465 1.25 -17.74 16.61
#